data_81184709ef74bae7153cbb9cc1336b6f
#
_entry.id   81184709ef74bae7153cbb9cc1336b6f
#
_cell.length_a   1.000
_cell.length_b   1.000
_cell.length_c   1.000
_cell.angle_alpha   90.00
_cell.angle_beta   90.00
_cell.angle_gamma   90.00
#
_symmetry.space_group_name_H-M   'P 1'
#
loop_
_entity.id
_entity.type
_entity.pdbx_description
1 polymer ?
#
loop_
_entity_poly.entity_id
_entity_poly.type
_entity_poly.pdbx_seq_one_letter_code
_entity_poly.pdbx_strand_id
1 'polypeptide(L)'
;MLTIYFERFLLMKKIILAFISIILSFSAFADVDKRYVKKRMLGVDLSSRDGKGPTPVTFFENKYPKKTEQGENLNLDKFFKAPGNFSAVAMKDGKIVYERYNKKLKANPDFHAHGMSLTKTAVGLTVGHLLCTGKINSLDDAASDYSQSLNNSIYKDITIRNLLRMASGINKNRDNERKFNHLMRNRRDNGTNNLIEVIKSVKTKFSDQGEISRYHSLDITAASILVSEITHKSVAEVFFNNVFPQINPEGSLYWWVDNNKMSLGMAGLYMKTRDWANLGNYMNKEITSKSCMGNYLLDGIKNSLSTSLRKNLRYGYYSWISEISGKQVIMLTGKWGQIVVPNHYNNSVFAILSASSKFKYKGRKIITEIVPEATKALGAF
;
A
#
# COMPACT_ATOMS: atom_id res chain seq x y z
N MET A 1 -51.84 30.91 -27.62
CA MET A 1 -51.81 30.17 -26.34
C MET A 1 -50.95 28.87 -26.38
N LEU A 2 -51.04 28.09 -27.44
CA LEU A 2 -50.25 26.84 -27.61
C LEU A 2 -48.73 27.06 -27.65
N THR A 3 -48.24 28.14 -28.25
CA THR A 3 -46.81 28.43 -28.44
C THR A 3 -46.09 28.69 -27.09
N ILE A 4 -46.75 29.34 -26.15
CA ILE A 4 -46.21 29.65 -24.81
C ILE A 4 -46.07 28.36 -23.96
N TYR A 5 -47.00 27.39 -24.13
CA TYR A 5 -46.92 26.10 -23.45
C TYR A 5 -45.79 25.24 -23.97
N PHE A 6 -45.50 25.31 -25.27
CA PHE A 6 -44.41 24.52 -25.89
C PHE A 6 -43.04 25.05 -25.49
N GLU A 7 -42.85 26.37 -25.40
CA GLU A 7 -41.60 26.96 -24.92
C GLU A 7 -41.33 26.66 -23.43
N ARG A 8 -42.38 26.73 -22.60
CA ARG A 8 -42.25 26.35 -21.18
C ARG A 8 -41.91 24.89 -20.99
N PHE A 9 -42.47 24.00 -21.83
CA PHE A 9 -42.16 22.57 -21.80
C PHE A 9 -40.72 22.28 -22.24
N LEU A 10 -40.20 22.96 -23.25
CA LEU A 10 -38.81 22.89 -23.69
C LEU A 10 -37.84 23.44 -22.64
N LEU A 11 -38.20 24.52 -21.96
CA LEU A 11 -37.38 25.08 -20.90
C LEU A 11 -37.33 24.14 -19.67
N MET A 12 -38.46 23.56 -19.28
CA MET A 12 -38.52 22.56 -18.23
C MET A 12 -37.67 21.30 -18.55
N LYS A 13 -37.72 20.78 -19.78
CA LYS A 13 -36.87 19.69 -20.23
C LYS A 13 -35.39 20.06 -20.15
N LYS A 14 -34.99 21.26 -20.54
CA LYS A 14 -33.59 21.75 -20.40
C LYS A 14 -33.16 21.89 -18.94
N ILE A 15 -34.04 22.37 -18.06
CA ILE A 15 -33.78 22.46 -16.62
C ILE A 15 -33.66 21.07 -15.99
N ILE A 16 -34.53 20.13 -16.33
CA ILE A 16 -34.49 18.75 -15.84
C ILE A 16 -33.22 18.05 -16.34
N LEU A 17 -32.83 18.22 -17.59
CA LEU A 17 -31.59 17.67 -18.14
C LEU A 17 -30.34 18.27 -17.47
N ALA A 18 -30.36 19.57 -17.17
CA ALA A 18 -29.30 20.24 -16.41
C ALA A 18 -29.22 19.74 -14.97
N PHE A 19 -30.37 19.53 -14.29
CA PHE A 19 -30.42 18.96 -12.95
C PHE A 19 -29.97 17.49 -12.92
N ILE A 20 -30.35 16.67 -13.90
CA ILE A 20 -29.89 15.29 -14.05
C ILE A 20 -28.37 15.26 -14.32
N SER A 21 -27.85 16.16 -15.14
CA SER A 21 -26.42 16.30 -15.40
C SER A 21 -25.65 16.72 -14.14
N ILE A 22 -26.21 17.63 -13.32
CA ILE A 22 -25.64 18.05 -12.05
C ILE A 22 -25.69 16.90 -11.02
N ILE A 23 -26.79 16.16 -10.93
CA ILE A 23 -26.94 15.00 -10.04
C ILE A 23 -25.99 13.88 -10.47
N LEU A 24 -25.82 13.62 -11.77
CA LEU A 24 -24.88 12.64 -12.29
C LEU A 24 -23.42 13.06 -12.06
N SER A 25 -23.11 14.36 -12.11
CA SER A 25 -21.79 14.87 -11.76
C SER A 25 -21.51 14.77 -10.25
N PHE A 26 -22.51 14.97 -9.41
CA PHE A 26 -22.40 14.78 -7.95
C PHE A 26 -22.27 13.30 -7.57
N SER A 27 -22.95 12.38 -8.27
CA SER A 27 -22.81 10.94 -8.02
C SER A 27 -21.45 10.39 -8.44
N ALA A 28 -20.82 10.95 -9.46
CA ALA A 28 -19.46 10.57 -9.89
C ALA A 28 -18.38 10.93 -8.85
N PHE A 29 -18.63 11.95 -8.01
CA PHE A 29 -17.73 12.36 -6.92
C PHE A 29 -18.09 11.74 -5.56
N ALA A 30 -19.22 11.04 -5.44
CA ALA A 30 -19.66 10.42 -4.19
C ALA A 30 -18.70 9.32 -3.70
N ASP A 31 -17.85 8.78 -4.58
CA ASP A 31 -16.84 7.76 -4.26
C ASP A 31 -15.48 8.33 -3.84
N VAL A 32 -15.30 9.66 -3.93
CA VAL A 32 -14.05 10.34 -3.57
C VAL A 32 -14.15 10.88 -2.16
N ASP A 33 -13.28 10.43 -1.26
CA ASP A 33 -13.19 11.05 0.06
C ASP A 33 -12.48 12.42 -0.05
N LYS A 34 -13.28 13.48 -0.07
CA LYS A 34 -12.79 14.87 -0.18
C LYS A 34 -11.82 15.25 0.96
N ARG A 35 -11.98 14.65 2.15
CA ARG A 35 -11.08 14.89 3.29
C ARG A 35 -9.73 14.25 3.05
N TYR A 36 -9.74 13.07 2.44
CA TYR A 36 -8.52 12.38 2.04
C TYR A 36 -7.77 13.13 0.93
N VAL A 37 -8.49 13.61 -0.11
CA VAL A 37 -7.92 14.45 -1.17
C VAL A 37 -7.30 15.71 -0.59
N LYS A 38 -8.04 16.46 0.23
CA LYS A 38 -7.59 17.75 0.78
C LYS A 38 -6.39 17.60 1.74
N LYS A 39 -6.30 16.50 2.50
CA LYS A 39 -5.34 16.35 3.61
C LYS A 39 -4.09 15.54 3.27
N ARG A 40 -4.08 14.74 2.20
CA ARG A 40 -3.04 13.71 2.00
C ARG A 40 -2.45 13.59 0.62
N MET A 41 -3.03 14.23 -0.37
CA MET A 41 -2.65 13.98 -1.74
C MET A 41 -2.35 15.23 -2.57
N LEU A 42 -2.52 16.39 -2.04
CA LEU A 42 -2.21 17.64 -2.71
C LEU A 42 -0.80 18.10 -2.33
N GLY A 43 0.21 17.41 -2.89
CA GLY A 43 1.62 17.73 -2.63
C GLY A 43 1.86 17.82 -1.13
N VAL A 44 2.78 17.16 -0.65
CA VAL A 44 3.34 17.12 0.70
C VAL A 44 2.79 18.09 1.77
N ASP A 45 1.50 18.41 1.76
CA ASP A 45 0.86 18.95 2.96
C ASP A 45 0.68 17.81 3.97
N LEU A 46 1.81 17.42 4.54
CA LEU A 46 1.93 16.47 5.62
C LEU A 46 1.39 17.06 6.93
N SER A 47 0.75 18.22 6.83
CA SER A 47 0.51 19.13 7.95
C SER A 47 -0.51 18.65 8.94
N SER A 48 -1.40 17.71 8.69
CA SER A 48 -2.17 17.12 9.78
C SER A 48 -3.05 15.96 9.38
N ARG A 49 -3.09 14.95 10.22
CA ARG A 49 -4.01 13.84 10.06
C ARG A 49 -5.45 14.21 10.43
N ASP A 50 -5.65 15.11 11.38
CA ASP A 50 -6.97 15.45 11.94
C ASP A 50 -7.11 16.92 12.34
N GLY A 51 -6.39 17.83 11.68
CA GLY A 51 -6.39 19.26 12.05
C GLY A 51 -5.56 19.58 13.32
N LYS A 52 -4.83 18.61 13.86
CA LYS A 52 -4.10 18.71 15.14
C LYS A 52 -2.57 18.82 15.00
N GLY A 53 -2.05 19.29 13.84
CA GLY A 53 -0.64 19.50 13.58
C GLY A 53 0.01 18.43 12.72
N PRO A 54 1.28 18.65 12.30
CA PRO A 54 1.96 17.81 11.34
C PRO A 54 2.23 16.41 11.88
N THR A 55 2.09 15.42 10.98
CA THR A 55 2.64 14.08 11.24
C THR A 55 4.15 14.18 11.05
N PRO A 56 4.97 13.76 12.02
CA PRO A 56 6.41 13.71 11.82
C PRO A 56 6.76 12.85 10.60
N VAL A 57 7.64 13.36 9.76
CA VAL A 57 8.01 12.74 8.49
C VAL A 57 9.51 12.81 8.33
N THR A 58 10.10 11.74 7.81
CA THR A 58 11.44 11.79 7.27
C THR A 58 11.35 11.88 5.75
N PHE A 59 12.10 12.79 5.18
CA PHE A 59 12.29 12.95 3.74
C PHE A 59 13.62 12.35 3.33
N PHE A 60 13.62 11.60 2.23
CA PHE A 60 14.80 11.00 1.63
C PHE A 60 14.88 11.47 0.18
N GLU A 61 15.88 12.31 -0.11
CA GLU A 61 16.11 12.86 -1.44
C GLU A 61 16.79 11.82 -2.34
N ASN A 62 16.17 11.52 -3.48
CA ASN A 62 16.80 10.75 -4.53
C ASN A 62 17.68 11.67 -5.40
N LYS A 63 18.97 11.62 -5.19
CA LYS A 63 19.96 12.43 -5.94
C LYS A 63 20.26 11.90 -7.35
N TYR A 64 19.85 10.68 -7.65
CA TYR A 64 20.13 9.98 -8.90
C TYR A 64 18.85 9.39 -9.51
N PRO A 65 17.90 10.24 -9.90
CA PRO A 65 16.63 9.77 -10.45
C PRO A 65 16.83 9.03 -11.77
N LYS A 66 16.12 7.92 -11.95
CA LYS A 66 16.11 7.12 -13.17
C LYS A 66 14.82 7.35 -13.91
N LYS A 67 14.88 7.72 -15.17
CA LYS A 67 13.68 7.87 -16.01
C LYS A 67 13.21 6.50 -16.48
N THR A 68 11.95 6.17 -16.21
CA THR A 68 11.33 4.94 -16.72
C THR A 68 11.03 5.08 -18.22
N GLU A 69 11.42 4.09 -19.00
CA GLU A 69 11.20 4.08 -20.46
C GLU A 69 9.71 3.97 -20.81
N GLN A 70 9.34 4.60 -21.92
CA GLN A 70 8.02 4.48 -22.54
C GLN A 70 8.00 3.30 -23.52
N GLY A 71 6.93 2.51 -23.47
CA GLY A 71 6.63 1.47 -24.45
C GLY A 71 5.47 1.86 -25.37
N GLU A 72 4.94 0.88 -26.09
CA GLU A 72 3.74 1.06 -26.90
C GLU A 72 2.53 1.38 -26.00
N ASN A 73 1.80 2.44 -26.33
CA ASN A 73 0.69 2.90 -25.50
C ASN A 73 -0.55 2.01 -25.70
N LEU A 74 -1.06 1.46 -24.62
CA LEU A 74 -2.27 0.65 -24.58
C LEU A 74 -3.47 1.46 -24.09
N ASN A 75 -4.65 1.23 -24.67
CA ASN A 75 -5.89 1.84 -24.17
C ASN A 75 -6.46 1.05 -22.97
N LEU A 76 -6.07 1.43 -21.77
CA LEU A 76 -6.53 0.82 -20.52
C LEU A 76 -7.52 1.70 -19.72
N ASP A 77 -8.06 2.75 -20.34
CA ASP A 77 -9.01 3.69 -19.73
C ASP A 77 -10.21 2.99 -19.07
N LYS A 78 -10.72 1.91 -19.69
CA LYS A 78 -11.85 1.15 -19.13
C LYS A 78 -11.61 0.58 -17.74
N PHE A 79 -10.33 0.34 -17.38
CA PHE A 79 -9.95 -0.17 -16.06
C PHE A 79 -9.53 0.94 -15.10
N PHE A 80 -8.85 1.97 -15.60
CA PHE A 80 -8.11 2.90 -14.75
C PHE A 80 -8.69 4.31 -14.70
N LYS A 81 -9.60 4.67 -15.61
CA LYS A 81 -10.23 6.01 -15.64
C LYS A 81 -11.39 6.12 -14.65
N ALA A 82 -11.17 5.77 -13.39
CA ALA A 82 -12.14 5.99 -12.34
C ALA A 82 -12.02 7.43 -11.80
N PRO A 83 -13.14 8.12 -11.48
CA PRO A 83 -13.10 9.50 -10.97
C PRO A 83 -12.28 9.66 -9.70
N GLY A 84 -12.26 8.63 -8.84
CA GLY A 84 -11.50 8.61 -7.59
C GLY A 84 -10.02 8.25 -7.74
N ASN A 85 -9.59 7.81 -8.93
CA ASN A 85 -8.18 7.52 -9.16
C ASN A 85 -7.42 8.82 -9.40
N PHE A 86 -6.36 9.04 -8.60
CA PHE A 86 -5.44 10.15 -8.83
C PHE A 86 -4.60 9.89 -10.05
N SER A 87 -4.07 8.69 -10.09
CA SER A 87 -3.13 8.26 -11.11
C SER A 87 -3.17 6.75 -11.29
N ALA A 88 -2.79 6.33 -12.47
CA ALA A 88 -2.54 4.94 -12.79
C ALA A 88 -1.36 4.87 -13.76
N VAL A 89 -0.49 3.88 -13.54
CA VAL A 89 0.62 3.54 -14.43
C VAL A 89 0.56 2.03 -14.66
N ALA A 90 0.65 1.61 -15.91
CA ALA A 90 0.85 0.21 -16.26
C ALA A 90 2.15 0.03 -17.05
N MET A 91 2.85 -1.05 -16.76
CA MET A 91 4.11 -1.38 -17.39
C MET A 91 4.07 -2.80 -17.96
N LYS A 92 4.80 -2.99 -19.05
CA LYS A 92 5.07 -4.27 -19.68
C LYS A 92 6.55 -4.33 -20.04
N ASP A 93 7.22 -5.41 -19.65
CA ASP A 93 8.66 -5.61 -19.89
C ASP A 93 9.54 -4.43 -19.43
N GLY A 94 9.18 -3.85 -18.28
CA GLY A 94 9.88 -2.72 -17.68
C GLY A 94 9.59 -1.36 -18.29
N LYS A 95 8.72 -1.27 -19.32
CA LYS A 95 8.36 -0.01 -20.01
C LYS A 95 6.94 0.41 -19.69
N ILE A 96 6.69 1.72 -19.56
CA ILE A 96 5.36 2.27 -19.34
C ILE A 96 4.54 2.12 -20.64
N VAL A 97 3.43 1.38 -20.56
CA VAL A 97 2.48 1.18 -21.67
C VAL A 97 1.14 1.88 -21.44
N TYR A 98 0.93 2.43 -20.28
CA TYR A 98 -0.21 3.28 -19.97
C TYR A 98 0.12 4.18 -18.79
N GLU A 99 -0.27 5.43 -18.90
CA GLU A 99 -0.10 6.40 -17.83
C GLU A 99 -1.23 7.42 -17.82
N ARG A 100 -1.76 7.71 -16.64
CA ARG A 100 -2.83 8.68 -16.48
C ARG A 100 -2.76 9.38 -15.13
N TYR A 101 -2.96 10.69 -15.17
CA TYR A 101 -3.09 11.55 -13.98
C TYR A 101 -4.40 12.35 -14.02
N ASN A 102 -5.11 12.38 -12.93
CA ASN A 102 -6.38 13.09 -12.81
C ASN A 102 -6.15 14.56 -12.45
N LYS A 103 -6.10 15.42 -13.45
CA LYS A 103 -5.90 16.87 -13.28
C LYS A 103 -6.97 17.53 -12.38
N LYS A 104 -8.22 17.00 -12.35
CA LYS A 104 -9.28 17.49 -11.46
C LYS A 104 -8.96 17.24 -9.98
N LEU A 105 -8.14 16.25 -9.69
CA LEU A 105 -7.61 15.94 -8.37
C LEU A 105 -6.18 16.48 -8.17
N LYS A 106 -5.70 17.36 -9.07
CA LYS A 106 -4.37 17.98 -9.07
C LYS A 106 -3.21 16.97 -9.10
N ALA A 107 -3.46 15.76 -9.58
CA ALA A 107 -2.42 14.77 -9.77
C ALA A 107 -1.62 15.04 -11.06
N ASN A 108 -0.32 14.80 -10.99
CA ASN A 108 0.65 14.93 -12.08
C ASN A 108 1.78 13.90 -11.88
N PRO A 109 2.73 13.74 -12.81
CA PRO A 109 3.83 12.78 -12.68
C PRO A 109 4.72 12.98 -11.45
N ASP A 110 4.84 14.20 -10.95
CA ASP A 110 5.69 14.52 -9.79
C ASP A 110 4.96 14.36 -8.44
N PHE A 111 3.69 13.99 -8.50
CA PHE A 111 2.86 13.85 -7.34
C PHE A 111 3.25 12.63 -6.49
N HIS A 112 3.58 12.86 -5.21
CA HIS A 112 3.88 11.80 -4.25
C HIS A 112 2.60 11.33 -3.58
N ALA A 113 2.17 10.13 -3.91
CA ALA A 113 0.96 9.57 -3.37
C ALA A 113 1.23 8.69 -2.13
N HIS A 114 0.35 8.83 -1.14
CA HIS A 114 0.39 8.00 0.06
C HIS A 114 -0.01 6.56 -0.26
N GLY A 115 0.92 5.63 -0.13
CA GLY A 115 0.66 4.21 -0.39
C GLY A 115 -0.30 3.53 0.59
N MET A 116 -0.62 4.18 1.73
CA MET A 116 -1.37 3.53 2.79
C MET A 116 -0.71 2.18 3.17
N SER A 117 -1.45 1.07 3.14
CA SER A 117 -0.92 -0.24 3.48
C SER A 117 0.03 -0.85 2.43
N LEU A 118 0.26 -0.23 1.27
CA LEU A 118 1.38 -0.59 0.39
C LEU A 118 2.73 -0.46 1.10
N THR A 119 2.81 0.44 2.08
CA THR A 119 3.98 0.62 2.96
C THR A 119 4.46 -0.69 3.58
N LYS A 120 3.54 -1.60 3.90
CA LYS A 120 3.87 -2.89 4.51
C LYS A 120 4.77 -3.75 3.63
N THR A 121 4.53 -3.73 2.33
CA THR A 121 5.38 -4.46 1.37
C THR A 121 6.80 -3.90 1.34
N ALA A 122 6.98 -2.58 1.46
CA ALA A 122 8.31 -2.00 1.57
C ALA A 122 9.04 -2.50 2.83
N VAL A 123 8.35 -2.64 3.97
CA VAL A 123 8.92 -3.28 5.17
C VAL A 123 9.25 -4.74 4.91
N GLY A 124 8.37 -5.50 4.25
CA GLY A 124 8.60 -6.90 3.86
C GLY A 124 9.85 -7.06 2.99
N LEU A 125 10.01 -6.21 1.98
CA LEU A 125 11.19 -6.19 1.12
C LEU A 125 12.46 -5.82 1.90
N THR A 126 12.34 -4.94 2.91
CA THR A 126 13.49 -4.62 3.79
C THR A 126 13.89 -5.82 4.64
N VAL A 127 12.94 -6.57 5.18
CA VAL A 127 13.24 -7.84 5.89
C VAL A 127 13.86 -8.87 4.94
N GLY A 128 13.33 -9.01 3.72
CA GLY A 128 13.92 -9.85 2.68
C GLY A 128 15.36 -9.46 2.34
N HIS A 129 15.67 -8.15 2.29
CA HIS A 129 17.03 -7.66 2.12
C HIS A 129 17.94 -8.08 3.29
N LEU A 130 17.48 -7.99 4.54
CA LEU A 130 18.26 -8.42 5.69
C LEU A 130 18.53 -9.94 5.69
N LEU A 131 17.55 -10.73 5.25
CA LEU A 131 17.75 -12.17 5.03
C LEU A 131 18.80 -12.41 3.93
N CYS A 132 18.68 -11.76 2.79
CA CYS A 132 19.57 -11.94 1.65
C CYS A 132 20.99 -11.46 1.90
N THR A 133 21.20 -10.57 2.88
CA THR A 133 22.53 -10.07 3.28
C THR A 133 23.08 -10.76 4.54
N GLY A 134 22.43 -11.84 5.02
CA GLY A 134 22.86 -12.61 6.17
C GLY A 134 22.74 -11.90 7.51
N LYS A 135 22.00 -10.79 7.60
CA LYS A 135 21.70 -10.12 8.88
C LYS A 135 20.55 -10.79 9.63
N ILE A 136 19.77 -11.58 8.95
CA ILE A 136 18.80 -12.55 9.46
C ILE A 136 19.24 -13.89 8.88
N ASN A 137 19.44 -14.90 9.73
CA ASN A 137 19.90 -16.22 9.30
C ASN A 137 18.75 -17.03 8.72
N SER A 138 17.59 -17.02 9.38
CA SER A 138 16.39 -17.75 8.96
C SER A 138 15.12 -16.97 9.28
N LEU A 139 14.10 -17.10 8.44
CA LEU A 139 12.76 -16.58 8.76
C LEU A 139 12.08 -17.40 9.85
N ASP A 140 12.55 -18.59 10.13
CA ASP A 140 12.03 -19.46 11.18
C ASP A 140 12.67 -19.20 12.55
N ASP A 141 13.67 -18.32 12.61
CA ASP A 141 14.22 -17.82 13.86
C ASP A 141 13.18 -16.97 14.60
N ALA A 142 13.25 -16.98 15.93
CA ALA A 142 12.44 -16.08 16.74
C ALA A 142 12.89 -14.62 16.51
N ALA A 143 11.95 -13.71 16.33
CA ALA A 143 12.28 -12.30 16.15
C ALA A 143 13.01 -11.70 17.37
N SER A 144 12.82 -12.28 18.54
CA SER A 144 13.53 -11.95 19.79
C SER A 144 15.02 -12.24 19.76
N ASP A 145 15.49 -13.16 18.91
CA ASP A 145 16.93 -13.47 18.80
C ASP A 145 17.71 -12.28 18.22
N TYR A 146 17.00 -11.40 17.56
CA TYR A 146 17.54 -10.21 16.89
C TYR A 146 17.06 -8.88 17.54
N SER A 147 16.14 -8.93 18.52
CA SER A 147 15.49 -7.72 19.04
C SER A 147 15.23 -7.82 20.53
N GLN A 148 15.94 -7.00 21.29
CA GLN A 148 15.78 -6.86 22.76
C GLN A 148 14.36 -6.40 23.14
N SER A 149 13.78 -5.49 22.37
CA SER A 149 12.41 -5.00 22.62
C SER A 149 11.37 -6.09 22.42
N LEU A 150 11.55 -6.97 21.44
CA LEU A 150 10.67 -8.10 21.20
C LEU A 150 10.87 -9.19 22.23
N ASN A 151 12.11 -9.44 22.65
CA ASN A 151 12.42 -10.41 23.73
C ASN A 151 11.70 -10.03 25.04
N ASN A 152 11.56 -8.75 25.33
CA ASN A 152 10.86 -8.22 26.51
C ASN A 152 9.37 -7.98 26.29
N SER A 153 8.75 -8.70 25.37
CA SER A 153 7.34 -8.54 25.00
C SER A 153 6.65 -9.88 24.75
N ILE A 154 5.36 -9.83 24.45
CA ILE A 154 4.56 -11.00 24.04
C ILE A 154 5.05 -11.62 22.71
N TYR A 155 5.95 -10.93 21.99
CA TYR A 155 6.53 -11.39 20.73
C TYR A 155 7.76 -12.29 20.90
N LYS A 156 8.18 -12.61 22.13
CA LYS A 156 9.42 -13.33 22.43
C LYS A 156 9.66 -14.56 21.56
N ASP A 157 8.66 -15.42 21.41
CA ASP A 157 8.82 -16.68 20.69
C ASP A 157 8.20 -16.65 19.28
N ILE A 158 7.86 -15.46 18.78
CA ILE A 158 7.22 -15.32 17.46
C ILE A 158 8.29 -15.33 16.38
N THR A 159 8.16 -16.26 15.41
CA THR A 159 9.08 -16.33 14.28
C THR A 159 8.93 -15.13 13.35
N ILE A 160 10.03 -14.75 12.69
CA ILE A 160 10.02 -13.69 11.68
C ILE A 160 9.03 -14.02 10.57
N ARG A 161 8.95 -15.28 10.14
CA ARG A 161 7.97 -15.77 9.17
C ARG A 161 6.54 -15.47 9.60
N ASN A 162 6.21 -15.70 10.86
CA ASN A 162 4.85 -15.46 11.37
C ASN A 162 4.54 -13.97 11.53
N LEU A 163 5.50 -13.11 11.84
CA LEU A 163 5.33 -11.68 11.74
C LEU A 163 4.98 -11.24 10.32
N LEU A 164 5.75 -11.72 9.32
CA LEU A 164 5.54 -11.38 7.91
C LEU A 164 4.19 -11.86 7.36
N ARG A 165 3.64 -12.95 7.90
CA ARG A 165 2.33 -13.49 7.55
C ARG A 165 1.17 -12.89 8.36
N MET A 166 1.44 -11.98 9.30
CA MET A 166 0.48 -11.50 10.31
C MET A 166 -0.21 -12.66 11.05
N ALA A 167 0.59 -13.62 11.47
CA ALA A 167 0.16 -14.85 12.11
C ALA A 167 0.86 -15.08 13.46
N SER A 168 1.14 -14.02 14.19
CA SER A 168 1.71 -14.08 15.53
C SER A 168 0.78 -14.69 16.59
N GLY A 169 -0.51 -14.82 16.29
CA GLY A 169 -1.53 -15.19 17.27
C GLY A 169 -1.85 -14.09 18.28
N ILE A 170 -1.27 -12.90 18.15
CA ILE A 170 -1.53 -11.77 19.04
C ILE A 170 -2.97 -11.30 18.88
N ASN A 171 -3.61 -11.01 20.01
CA ASN A 171 -5.00 -10.60 20.02
C ASN A 171 -5.18 -9.20 19.41
N LYS A 172 -5.91 -9.18 18.28
CA LYS A 172 -6.46 -7.97 17.71
C LYS A 172 -7.73 -7.56 18.45
N ASN A 173 -7.70 -7.47 19.76
CA ASN A 173 -8.86 -6.96 20.47
C ASN A 173 -9.01 -5.45 20.24
N ARG A 174 -10.23 -4.98 20.49
CA ARG A 174 -10.59 -3.57 20.31
C ARG A 174 -9.70 -2.63 21.13
N ASP A 175 -9.19 -3.09 22.26
CA ASP A 175 -8.38 -2.30 23.19
C ASP A 175 -6.94 -2.17 22.70
N ASN A 176 -6.33 -3.23 22.18
CA ASN A 176 -5.00 -3.15 21.56
C ASN A 176 -4.99 -2.26 20.33
N GLU A 177 -6.01 -2.33 19.47
CA GLU A 177 -6.13 -1.42 18.33
C GLU A 177 -6.47 0.01 18.75
N ARG A 178 -7.28 0.20 19.79
CA ARG A 178 -7.56 1.52 20.35
C ARG A 178 -6.30 2.14 20.94
N LYS A 179 -5.52 1.41 21.74
CA LYS A 179 -4.23 1.88 22.27
C LYS A 179 -3.28 2.26 21.15
N PHE A 180 -3.11 1.38 20.14
CA PHE A 180 -2.31 1.68 18.97
C PHE A 180 -2.81 2.96 18.25
N ASN A 181 -4.09 3.05 17.97
CA ASN A 181 -4.68 4.20 17.31
C ASN A 181 -4.62 5.46 18.18
N HIS A 182 -4.78 5.34 19.50
CA HIS A 182 -4.68 6.44 20.44
C HIS A 182 -3.24 6.98 20.47
N LEU A 183 -2.26 6.12 20.66
CA LEU A 183 -0.84 6.48 20.63
C LEU A 183 -0.45 7.10 19.29
N MET A 184 -1.01 6.62 18.19
CA MET A 184 -0.76 7.18 16.86
C MET A 184 -1.52 8.49 16.58
N ARG A 185 -2.61 8.77 17.30
CA ARG A 185 -3.39 10.02 17.15
C ARG A 185 -2.93 11.11 18.11
N ASN A 186 -2.56 10.76 19.33
CA ASN A 186 -2.18 11.73 20.38
C ASN A 186 -0.71 12.14 20.29
N ARG A 187 -0.22 12.32 19.10
CA ARG A 187 1.18 12.70 18.80
C ARG A 187 1.64 14.01 19.43
N ARG A 188 0.72 14.75 20.06
CA ARG A 188 0.98 16.04 20.69
C ARG A 188 1.10 16.00 22.22
N ASP A 189 0.49 14.99 22.82
CA ASP A 189 0.36 14.94 24.25
C ASP A 189 1.50 14.11 24.85
N ASN A 190 2.53 14.76 25.32
CA ASN A 190 3.49 14.28 26.31
C ASN A 190 4.43 13.12 25.94
N GLY A 191 4.89 13.01 24.68
CA GLY A 191 6.08 12.19 24.38
C GLY A 191 5.90 10.66 24.37
N THR A 192 4.68 10.13 24.54
CA THR A 192 4.41 8.68 24.61
C THR A 192 4.11 8.01 23.27
N ASN A 193 4.27 8.73 22.17
CA ASN A 193 4.06 8.18 20.83
C ASN A 193 5.29 7.37 20.37
N ASN A 194 5.47 6.20 20.96
CA ASN A 194 6.61 5.34 20.79
C ASN A 194 6.12 3.94 20.40
N LEU A 195 6.57 3.45 19.23
CA LEU A 195 6.16 2.14 18.73
C LEU A 195 6.58 0.98 19.64
N ILE A 196 7.71 1.10 20.33
CA ILE A 196 8.18 0.09 21.31
C ILE A 196 7.22 -0.02 22.48
N GLU A 197 6.77 1.12 23.02
CA GLU A 197 5.80 1.12 24.13
C GLU A 197 4.43 0.54 23.72
N VAL A 198 4.03 0.75 22.46
CA VAL A 198 2.84 0.09 21.90
C VAL A 198 2.97 -1.43 21.99
N ILE A 199 4.09 -1.99 21.52
CA ILE A 199 4.34 -3.44 21.53
C ILE A 199 4.42 -3.97 22.97
N LYS A 200 5.13 -3.30 23.88
CA LYS A 200 5.21 -3.67 25.29
C LYS A 200 3.85 -3.67 26.00
N SER A 201 2.92 -2.83 25.56
CA SER A 201 1.58 -2.74 26.14
C SER A 201 0.64 -3.89 25.76
N VAL A 202 1.00 -4.69 24.74
CA VAL A 202 0.20 -5.84 24.29
C VAL A 202 0.46 -7.03 25.21
N LYS A 203 -0.61 -7.65 25.75
CA LYS A 203 -0.49 -8.71 26.77
C LYS A 203 -1.25 -9.99 26.43
N THR A 204 -2.02 -10.04 25.36
CA THR A 204 -2.91 -11.19 25.09
C THR A 204 -2.73 -11.75 23.69
N LYS A 205 -2.71 -13.08 23.59
CA LYS A 205 -2.84 -13.87 22.37
C LYS A 205 -4.26 -14.40 22.25
N PHE A 206 -4.69 -14.75 21.06
CA PHE A 206 -5.97 -15.42 20.81
C PHE A 206 -5.79 -16.83 20.24
N SER A 207 -4.62 -17.16 19.70
CA SER A 207 -4.25 -18.46 19.15
C SER A 207 -2.73 -18.67 19.25
N ASP A 208 -2.28 -19.84 18.89
CA ASP A 208 -0.88 -20.08 18.62
C ASP A 208 -0.44 -19.37 17.33
N GLN A 209 0.88 -19.17 17.21
CA GLN A 209 1.42 -18.55 15.99
C GLN A 209 1.31 -19.51 14.80
N GLY A 210 1.14 -18.96 13.62
CA GLY A 210 1.14 -19.71 12.35
C GLY A 210 -0.19 -20.34 11.96
N GLU A 211 -1.21 -20.36 12.83
CA GLU A 211 -2.50 -21.00 12.54
C GLU A 211 -3.32 -20.21 11.51
N ILE A 212 -3.43 -18.91 11.70
CA ILE A 212 -4.25 -18.06 10.85
C ILE A 212 -3.65 -16.68 10.68
N SER A 213 -3.75 -16.11 9.47
CA SER A 213 -3.39 -14.72 9.24
C SER A 213 -4.52 -13.80 9.69
N ARG A 214 -4.21 -12.89 10.62
CA ARG A 214 -5.11 -11.80 11.05
C ARG A 214 -4.49 -10.46 10.76
N TYR A 215 -5.04 -9.78 9.78
CA TYR A 215 -4.51 -8.49 9.32
C TYR A 215 -4.67 -7.40 10.41
N HIS A 216 -3.55 -6.92 10.96
CA HIS A 216 -3.51 -5.87 11.99
C HIS A 216 -2.18 -5.09 11.97
N SER A 217 -2.10 -4.03 12.78
CA SER A 217 -0.93 -3.13 12.77
C SER A 217 0.19 -3.55 13.72
N LEU A 218 -0.05 -4.50 14.62
CA LEU A 218 0.94 -4.86 15.65
C LEU A 218 2.10 -5.67 15.08
N ASP A 219 1.85 -6.71 14.28
CA ASP A 219 2.91 -7.55 13.70
C ASP A 219 3.84 -6.75 12.77
N ILE A 220 3.29 -5.85 11.98
CA ILE A 220 4.12 -4.97 11.13
C ILE A 220 4.91 -3.95 11.97
N THR A 221 4.40 -3.55 13.12
CA THR A 221 5.13 -2.70 14.06
C THR A 221 6.29 -3.48 14.69
N ALA A 222 6.05 -4.73 15.10
CA ALA A 222 7.10 -5.61 15.60
C ALA A 222 8.20 -5.83 14.55
N ALA A 223 7.84 -6.06 13.28
CA ALA A 223 8.82 -6.18 12.19
C ALA A 223 9.59 -4.87 11.94
N SER A 224 8.96 -3.70 12.13
CA SER A 224 9.67 -2.41 12.02
C SER A 224 10.68 -2.22 13.16
N ILE A 225 10.35 -2.66 14.37
CA ILE A 225 11.27 -2.66 15.51
C ILE A 225 12.43 -3.63 15.24
N LEU A 226 12.14 -4.85 14.80
CA LEU A 226 13.15 -5.84 14.43
C LEU A 226 14.19 -5.27 13.46
N VAL A 227 13.74 -4.68 12.33
CA VAL A 227 14.65 -4.06 11.35
C VAL A 227 15.49 -2.97 12.00
N SER A 228 14.87 -2.13 12.84
CA SER A 228 15.57 -1.01 13.46
C SER A 228 16.62 -1.47 14.47
N GLU A 229 16.36 -2.52 15.23
CA GLU A 229 17.32 -3.03 16.20
C GLU A 229 18.46 -3.83 15.56
N ILE A 230 18.20 -4.58 14.48
CA ILE A 230 19.26 -5.26 13.71
C ILE A 230 20.23 -4.24 13.07
N THR A 231 19.70 -3.12 12.59
CA THR A 231 20.46 -2.21 11.72
C THR A 231 20.89 -0.92 12.43
N HIS A 232 20.36 -0.63 13.59
CA HIS A 232 20.45 0.67 14.29
C HIS A 232 19.97 1.85 13.43
N LYS A 233 19.09 1.57 12.44
CA LYS A 233 18.51 2.53 11.50
C LYS A 233 17.02 2.35 11.39
N SER A 234 16.30 3.40 11.01
CA SER A 234 14.88 3.26 10.73
C SER A 234 14.62 2.38 9.50
N VAL A 235 13.47 1.70 9.44
CA VAL A 235 13.06 0.93 8.25
C VAL A 235 13.11 1.80 6.99
N ALA A 236 12.68 3.05 7.08
CA ALA A 236 12.70 3.98 5.94
C ALA A 236 14.12 4.22 5.44
N GLU A 237 15.08 4.36 6.35
CA GLU A 237 16.48 4.55 6.00
C GLU A 237 17.09 3.30 5.36
N VAL A 238 16.80 2.10 5.94
CA VAL A 238 17.27 0.84 5.36
C VAL A 238 16.66 0.59 3.99
N PHE A 239 15.34 0.81 3.85
CA PHE A 239 14.63 0.71 2.57
C PHE A 239 15.23 1.68 1.54
N PHE A 240 15.39 2.95 1.89
CA PHE A 240 15.90 3.97 0.99
C PHE A 240 17.33 3.67 0.49
N ASN A 241 18.21 3.21 1.38
CA ASN A 241 19.60 2.99 1.02
C ASN A 241 19.85 1.66 0.28
N ASN A 242 19.00 0.64 0.47
CA ASN A 242 19.31 -0.71 0.00
C ASN A 242 18.29 -1.28 -0.99
N VAL A 243 16.99 -1.02 -0.82
CA VAL A 243 15.93 -1.56 -1.67
C VAL A 243 15.48 -0.53 -2.71
N PHE A 244 15.26 0.71 -2.31
CA PHE A 244 14.76 1.76 -3.16
C PHE A 244 15.63 2.04 -4.40
N PRO A 245 16.97 2.05 -4.34
CA PRO A 245 17.81 2.19 -5.54
C PRO A 245 17.60 1.06 -6.57
N GLN A 246 17.26 -0.15 -6.11
CA GLN A 246 17.07 -1.32 -6.97
C GLN A 246 15.77 -1.22 -7.81
N ILE A 247 14.80 -0.41 -7.38
CA ILE A 247 13.59 -0.19 -8.15
C ILE A 247 13.76 0.81 -9.31
N ASN A 248 14.93 1.41 -9.49
CA ASN A 248 15.20 2.50 -10.43
C ASN A 248 14.24 3.69 -10.24
N PRO A 249 14.23 4.34 -9.07
CA PRO A 249 13.23 5.34 -8.74
C PRO A 249 13.41 6.64 -9.52
N GLU A 250 12.28 7.27 -9.89
CA GLU A 250 12.24 8.59 -10.52
C GLU A 250 12.15 9.73 -9.49
N GLY A 251 11.65 9.45 -8.30
CA GLY A 251 11.38 10.44 -7.27
C GLY A 251 12.09 10.18 -5.97
N SER A 252 11.93 11.12 -5.07
CA SER A 252 12.27 11.00 -3.66
C SER A 252 11.15 10.29 -2.90
N LEU A 253 11.33 9.97 -1.63
CA LEU A 253 10.27 9.42 -0.81
C LEU A 253 10.13 10.17 0.52
N TYR A 254 8.92 10.04 1.10
CA TYR A 254 8.61 10.50 2.45
C TYR A 254 8.05 9.35 3.26
N TRP A 255 8.42 9.27 4.55
CA TRP A 255 7.90 8.23 5.42
C TRP A 255 7.52 8.78 6.79
N TRP A 256 6.33 8.42 7.27
CA TRP A 256 5.89 8.78 8.61
C TRP A 256 6.72 8.10 9.68
N VAL A 257 7.05 8.85 10.70
CA VAL A 257 7.80 8.36 11.86
C VAL A 257 7.06 8.65 13.16
N ASP A 258 7.43 7.93 14.21
CA ASP A 258 7.04 8.26 15.58
C ASP A 258 7.93 9.36 16.18
N ASN A 259 7.74 9.67 17.48
CA ASN A 259 8.53 10.70 18.15
C ASN A 259 10.03 10.32 18.29
N ASN A 260 10.34 9.03 18.23
CA ASN A 260 11.71 8.50 18.26
C ASN A 260 12.29 8.32 16.85
N LYS A 261 11.65 8.89 15.83
CA LYS A 261 12.02 8.76 14.41
C LYS A 261 11.96 7.33 13.87
N MET A 262 11.31 6.40 14.58
CA MET A 262 11.07 5.05 14.08
C MET A 262 9.97 5.07 13.01
N SER A 263 10.19 4.39 11.90
CA SER A 263 9.27 4.40 10.76
C SER A 263 7.98 3.66 11.05
N LEU A 264 6.84 4.24 10.65
CA LEU A 264 5.54 3.58 10.72
C LEU A 264 5.39 2.56 9.60
N GLY A 265 5.65 1.29 9.87
CA GLY A 265 5.55 0.22 8.86
C GLY A 265 4.13 -0.05 8.37
N MET A 266 3.11 0.28 9.17
CA MET A 266 1.71 0.03 8.81
C MET A 266 1.19 0.91 7.68
N ALA A 267 1.74 2.11 7.53
CA ALA A 267 1.39 3.14 6.55
C ALA A 267 2.42 4.26 6.62
N GLY A 268 2.37 5.21 5.69
CA GLY A 268 3.17 6.42 5.81
C GLY A 268 4.22 6.62 4.73
N LEU A 269 4.44 5.65 3.86
CA LEU A 269 5.31 5.80 2.69
C LEU A 269 4.58 6.54 1.57
N TYR A 270 5.22 7.58 1.04
CA TYR A 270 4.82 8.36 -0.13
C TYR A 270 5.88 8.23 -1.21
N MET A 271 5.47 7.85 -2.39
CA MET A 271 6.31 7.79 -3.59
C MET A 271 5.53 8.27 -4.81
N LYS A 272 6.20 8.59 -5.90
CA LYS A 272 5.56 8.83 -7.19
C LYS A 272 4.83 7.58 -7.67
N THR A 273 3.80 7.74 -8.49
CA THR A 273 3.05 6.59 -9.03
C THR A 273 3.92 5.67 -9.86
N ARG A 274 4.84 6.23 -10.63
CA ARG A 274 5.83 5.45 -11.38
C ARG A 274 6.73 4.63 -10.46
N ASP A 275 7.13 5.16 -9.32
CA ASP A 275 7.97 4.43 -8.36
C ASP A 275 7.20 3.28 -7.68
N TRP A 276 5.88 3.45 -7.46
CA TRP A 276 5.03 2.33 -7.04
C TRP A 276 4.94 1.23 -8.11
N ALA A 277 4.86 1.61 -9.39
CA ALA A 277 4.90 0.64 -10.50
C ALA A 277 6.29 0.00 -10.62
N ASN A 278 7.36 0.79 -10.50
CA ASN A 278 8.75 0.32 -10.51
C ASN A 278 9.02 -0.67 -9.37
N LEU A 279 8.43 -0.46 -8.18
CA LEU A 279 8.50 -1.44 -7.07
C LEU A 279 7.92 -2.80 -7.49
N GLY A 280 6.76 -2.79 -8.16
CA GLY A 280 6.17 -4.02 -8.69
C GLY A 280 7.02 -4.67 -9.79
N ASN A 281 7.59 -3.86 -10.67
CA ASN A 281 8.50 -4.33 -11.72
C ASN A 281 9.80 -4.93 -11.14
N TYR A 282 10.35 -4.33 -10.10
CA TYR A 282 11.45 -4.90 -9.34
C TYR A 282 11.10 -6.29 -8.80
N MET A 283 9.92 -6.45 -8.16
CA MET A 283 9.47 -7.75 -7.65
C MET A 283 9.38 -8.79 -8.77
N ASN A 284 8.86 -8.43 -9.96
CA ASN A 284 8.82 -9.32 -11.11
C ASN A 284 10.22 -9.75 -11.55
N LYS A 285 11.17 -8.81 -11.68
CA LYS A 285 12.56 -9.08 -12.05
C LYS A 285 13.22 -10.04 -11.08
N GLU A 286 13.09 -9.78 -9.79
CA GLU A 286 13.70 -10.64 -8.76
C GLU A 286 13.16 -12.06 -8.81
N ILE A 287 11.83 -12.23 -8.96
CA ILE A 287 11.21 -13.56 -9.10
C ILE A 287 11.71 -14.26 -10.38
N THR A 288 11.73 -13.56 -11.51
CA THR A 288 12.11 -14.15 -12.80
C THR A 288 13.58 -14.53 -12.84
N SER A 289 14.45 -13.73 -12.24
CA SER A 289 15.90 -14.02 -12.13
C SER A 289 16.24 -15.07 -11.07
N LYS A 290 15.25 -15.51 -10.28
CA LYS A 290 15.46 -16.45 -9.15
C LYS A 290 16.54 -15.97 -8.17
N SER A 291 16.64 -14.66 -7.99
CA SER A 291 17.55 -14.06 -7.01
C SER A 291 17.19 -14.50 -5.58
N CYS A 292 18.02 -14.17 -4.60
CA CYS A 292 17.66 -14.36 -3.20
C CYS A 292 16.33 -13.66 -2.85
N MET A 293 16.15 -12.41 -3.26
CA MET A 293 14.90 -11.68 -3.06
C MET A 293 13.74 -12.34 -3.81
N GLY A 294 13.96 -12.84 -5.01
CA GLY A 294 12.95 -13.59 -5.78
C GLY A 294 12.51 -14.87 -5.07
N ASN A 295 13.45 -15.62 -4.53
CA ASN A 295 13.17 -16.82 -3.74
C ASN A 295 12.40 -16.47 -2.44
N TYR A 296 12.76 -15.36 -1.76
CA TYR A 296 12.01 -14.84 -0.63
C TYR A 296 10.55 -14.49 -1.00
N LEU A 297 10.33 -13.84 -2.14
CA LEU A 297 8.98 -13.50 -2.60
C LEU A 297 8.17 -14.75 -2.95
N LEU A 298 8.77 -15.73 -3.62
CA LEU A 298 8.14 -17.02 -3.93
C LEU A 298 7.82 -17.82 -2.66
N ASP A 299 8.72 -17.79 -1.67
CA ASP A 299 8.47 -18.40 -0.36
C ASP A 299 7.27 -17.74 0.34
N GLY A 300 7.13 -16.41 0.22
CA GLY A 300 5.97 -15.68 0.72
C GLY A 300 4.65 -16.06 0.04
N ILE A 301 4.67 -16.40 -1.24
CA ILE A 301 3.50 -16.94 -1.96
C ILE A 301 3.19 -18.35 -1.44
N LYS A 302 4.17 -19.24 -1.46
CA LYS A 302 4.04 -20.64 -1.07
C LYS A 302 3.55 -20.80 0.38
N ASN A 303 4.13 -20.05 1.31
CA ASN A 303 3.81 -20.09 2.74
C ASN A 303 2.73 -19.11 3.18
N SER A 304 2.00 -18.49 2.23
CA SER A 304 0.88 -17.60 2.56
C SER A 304 -0.23 -18.35 3.30
N LEU A 305 -0.94 -17.66 4.18
CA LEU A 305 -2.04 -18.21 4.95
C LEU A 305 -3.39 -17.64 4.50
N SER A 306 -4.45 -18.41 4.70
CA SER A 306 -5.81 -17.91 4.57
C SER A 306 -6.08 -16.81 5.59
N THR A 307 -6.95 -15.87 5.28
CA THR A 307 -7.26 -14.75 6.14
C THR A 307 -8.76 -14.58 6.32
N SER A 308 -9.17 -14.27 7.54
CA SER A 308 -10.58 -13.99 7.86
C SER A 308 -11.10 -12.67 7.24
N LEU A 309 -10.22 -11.75 6.89
CA LEU A 309 -10.60 -10.44 6.37
C LEU A 309 -11.10 -10.48 4.92
N ARG A 310 -10.50 -11.36 4.09
CA ARG A 310 -10.79 -11.50 2.66
C ARG A 310 -10.73 -12.97 2.27
N LYS A 311 -11.87 -13.66 2.35
CA LYS A 311 -11.98 -15.12 2.18
C LYS A 311 -11.34 -15.70 0.89
N ASN A 312 -11.28 -14.90 -0.18
CA ASN A 312 -10.74 -15.33 -1.48
C ASN A 312 -9.26 -14.93 -1.68
N LEU A 313 -8.60 -14.43 -0.64
CA LEU A 313 -7.20 -14.04 -0.69
C LEU A 313 -6.43 -14.74 0.42
N ARG A 314 -5.17 -15.02 0.13
CA ARG A 314 -4.18 -15.43 1.11
C ARG A 314 -3.29 -14.23 1.46
N TYR A 315 -2.52 -14.34 2.52
CA TYR A 315 -1.60 -13.29 2.97
C TYR A 315 -0.23 -13.87 3.29
N GLY A 316 0.81 -13.33 2.68
CA GLY A 316 2.18 -13.74 2.88
C GLY A 316 3.15 -12.56 2.68
N TYR A 317 4.10 -12.44 3.57
CA TYR A 317 5.20 -11.47 3.58
C TYR A 317 4.76 -10.03 3.25
N TYR A 318 3.70 -9.61 3.98
CA TYR A 318 3.05 -8.30 3.87
C TYR A 318 2.44 -7.99 2.51
N SER A 319 2.10 -9.02 1.77
CA SER A 319 1.40 -8.94 0.49
C SER A 319 0.17 -9.85 0.47
N TRP A 320 -0.86 -9.45 -0.28
CA TRP A 320 -1.99 -10.31 -0.59
C TRP A 320 -1.64 -11.22 -1.75
N ILE A 321 -2.11 -12.45 -1.71
CA ILE A 321 -1.96 -13.40 -2.80
C ILE A 321 -3.35 -13.67 -3.35
N SER A 322 -3.55 -13.36 -4.62
CA SER A 322 -4.79 -13.56 -5.37
C SER A 322 -4.59 -14.65 -6.41
N GLU A 323 -5.62 -15.44 -6.66
CA GLU A 323 -5.63 -16.36 -7.80
C GLU A 323 -6.27 -15.68 -9.00
N ILE A 324 -5.56 -15.60 -10.11
CA ILE A 324 -6.01 -15.04 -11.39
C ILE A 324 -5.67 -16.05 -12.48
N SER A 325 -6.68 -16.60 -13.15
CA SER A 325 -6.51 -17.62 -14.22
C SER A 325 -5.68 -18.84 -13.76
N GLY A 326 -5.92 -19.33 -12.54
CA GLY A 326 -5.19 -20.48 -11.97
C GLY A 326 -3.73 -20.17 -11.53
N LYS A 327 -3.30 -18.90 -11.60
CA LYS A 327 -1.97 -18.46 -11.19
C LYS A 327 -2.04 -17.63 -9.91
N GLN A 328 -1.12 -17.87 -8.99
CA GLN A 328 -0.99 -17.08 -7.77
C GLN A 328 -0.21 -15.80 -8.04
N VAL A 329 -0.88 -14.67 -7.93
CA VAL A 329 -0.35 -13.34 -8.23
C VAL A 329 -0.26 -12.51 -6.96
N ILE A 330 0.87 -11.85 -6.75
CA ILE A 330 1.04 -10.89 -5.66
C ILE A 330 0.16 -9.66 -5.94
N MET A 331 -0.54 -9.20 -4.91
CA MET A 331 -1.35 -8.00 -4.97
C MET A 331 -1.09 -7.14 -3.73
N LEU A 332 -0.57 -5.95 -3.93
CA LEU A 332 -0.39 -4.97 -2.88
C LEU A 332 -1.64 -4.11 -2.79
N THR A 333 -2.21 -3.96 -1.60
CA THR A 333 -3.42 -3.13 -1.46
C THR A 333 -3.31 -2.19 -0.26
N GLY A 334 -3.80 -0.97 -0.45
CA GLY A 334 -3.92 0.03 0.60
C GLY A 334 -5.33 0.60 0.70
N LYS A 335 -5.68 1.11 1.88
CA LYS A 335 -6.97 1.79 2.10
C LYS A 335 -7.17 2.88 1.04
N TRP A 336 -8.41 3.16 0.67
CA TRP A 336 -8.79 4.15 -0.34
C TRP A 336 -8.47 3.77 -1.79
N GLY A 337 -8.20 2.49 -2.07
CA GLY A 337 -8.01 2.00 -3.44
C GLY A 337 -6.58 2.07 -3.97
N GLN A 338 -5.58 2.12 -3.08
CA GLN A 338 -4.20 1.94 -3.48
C GLN A 338 -3.99 0.49 -3.89
N ILE A 339 -3.48 0.24 -5.08
CA ILE A 339 -3.25 -1.10 -5.61
C ILE A 339 -1.99 -1.11 -6.46
N VAL A 340 -1.14 -2.11 -6.26
CA VAL A 340 -0.06 -2.47 -7.18
C VAL A 340 -0.14 -3.97 -7.41
N VAL A 341 -0.11 -4.39 -8.66
CA VAL A 341 -0.19 -5.80 -9.04
C VAL A 341 0.99 -6.14 -9.92
N PRO A 342 2.09 -6.67 -9.35
CA PRO A 342 3.14 -7.30 -10.13
C PRO A 342 2.67 -8.65 -10.63
N ASN A 343 2.84 -8.91 -11.92
CA ASN A 343 2.58 -10.20 -12.55
C ASN A 343 3.86 -10.72 -13.22
N HIS A 344 4.58 -11.56 -12.50
CA HIS A 344 5.86 -12.11 -12.96
C HIS A 344 5.70 -13.14 -14.10
N TYR A 345 4.50 -13.70 -14.30
CA TYR A 345 4.26 -14.69 -15.37
C TYR A 345 4.33 -14.07 -16.76
N ASN A 346 3.96 -12.80 -16.89
CA ASN A 346 3.99 -12.10 -18.17
C ASN A 346 4.76 -10.78 -18.11
N ASN A 347 5.55 -10.58 -17.05
CA ASN A 347 6.36 -9.38 -16.80
C ASN A 347 5.58 -8.06 -16.93
N SER A 348 4.36 -8.03 -16.41
CA SER A 348 3.55 -6.81 -16.37
C SER A 348 3.32 -6.34 -14.94
N VAL A 349 3.02 -5.06 -14.80
CA VAL A 349 2.62 -4.46 -13.54
C VAL A 349 1.65 -3.32 -13.78
N PHE A 350 0.73 -3.10 -12.88
CA PHE A 350 0.03 -1.82 -12.83
C PHE A 350 -0.06 -1.30 -11.39
N ALA A 351 -0.02 0.02 -11.26
CA ALA A 351 -0.21 0.75 -10.04
C ALA A 351 -1.40 1.71 -10.19
N ILE A 352 -2.32 1.68 -9.23
CA ILE A 352 -3.44 2.62 -9.13
C ILE A 352 -3.33 3.30 -7.77
N LEU A 353 -3.30 4.62 -7.77
CA LEU A 353 -3.39 5.42 -6.56
C LEU A 353 -4.69 6.19 -6.57
N SER A 354 -5.46 6.07 -5.49
CA SER A 354 -6.87 6.44 -5.48
C SER A 354 -7.30 7.06 -4.15
N ALA A 355 -8.38 7.83 -4.17
CA ALA A 355 -9.11 8.31 -3.00
C ALA A 355 -10.51 7.69 -2.89
N SER A 356 -10.77 6.57 -3.53
CA SER A 356 -12.08 5.91 -3.48
C SER A 356 -12.27 5.14 -2.19
N SER A 357 -13.26 5.52 -1.40
CA SER A 357 -13.57 4.86 -0.12
C SER A 357 -14.22 3.48 -0.27
N LYS A 358 -14.76 3.16 -1.43
CA LYS A 358 -15.63 1.99 -1.62
C LYS A 358 -14.97 0.81 -2.33
N PHE A 359 -13.74 0.94 -2.84
CA PHE A 359 -13.10 -0.09 -3.68
C PHE A 359 -13.99 -0.59 -4.84
N LYS A 360 -14.84 0.31 -5.38
CA LYS A 360 -15.74 0.04 -6.50
C LYS A 360 -15.59 1.09 -7.59
N TYR A 361 -15.74 0.68 -8.82
CA TYR A 361 -15.80 1.54 -10.00
C TYR A 361 -16.94 1.12 -10.92
N LYS A 362 -17.88 2.02 -11.22
CA LYS A 362 -19.09 1.75 -11.99
C LYS A 362 -19.84 0.50 -11.47
N GLY A 363 -20.00 0.39 -10.14
CA GLY A 363 -20.65 -0.77 -9.50
C GLY A 363 -19.79 -2.02 -9.38
N ARG A 364 -18.70 -2.13 -10.13
CA ARG A 364 -17.79 -3.30 -10.16
C ARG A 364 -16.80 -3.26 -9.00
N LYS A 365 -16.52 -4.40 -8.41
CA LYS A 365 -15.52 -4.57 -7.35
C LYS A 365 -14.12 -4.52 -7.96
N ILE A 366 -13.25 -3.65 -7.44
CA ILE A 366 -11.91 -3.46 -8.01
C ILE A 366 -11.07 -4.74 -7.89
N ILE A 367 -11.04 -5.36 -6.72
CA ILE A 367 -10.15 -6.51 -6.46
C ILE A 367 -10.58 -7.76 -7.22
N THR A 368 -11.88 -8.07 -7.25
CA THR A 368 -12.38 -9.36 -7.77
C THR A 368 -12.82 -9.31 -9.22
N GLU A 369 -12.95 -8.13 -9.81
CA GLU A 369 -13.44 -7.97 -11.18
C GLU A 369 -12.47 -7.15 -12.05
N ILE A 370 -12.09 -5.94 -11.59
CA ILE A 370 -11.25 -5.05 -12.40
C ILE A 370 -9.79 -5.52 -12.43
N VAL A 371 -9.23 -5.89 -11.28
CA VAL A 371 -7.83 -6.37 -11.20
C VAL A 371 -7.59 -7.58 -12.09
N PRO A 372 -8.39 -8.66 -12.05
CA PRO A 372 -8.19 -9.80 -12.94
C PRO A 372 -8.26 -9.45 -14.43
N GLU A 373 -9.23 -8.61 -14.83
CA GLU A 373 -9.36 -8.20 -16.22
C GLU A 373 -8.24 -7.29 -16.69
N ALA A 374 -7.80 -6.33 -15.85
CA ALA A 374 -6.67 -5.47 -16.18
C ALA A 374 -5.37 -6.28 -16.31
N THR A 375 -5.17 -7.26 -15.43
CA THR A 375 -4.01 -8.17 -15.50
C THR A 375 -4.01 -8.96 -16.80
N LYS A 376 -5.16 -9.49 -17.22
CA LYS A 376 -5.31 -10.19 -18.51
C LYS A 376 -5.08 -9.27 -19.71
N ALA A 377 -5.53 -8.01 -19.64
CA ALA A 377 -5.36 -7.04 -20.72
C ALA A 377 -3.90 -6.63 -20.96
N LEU A 378 -3.03 -6.81 -19.96
CA LEU A 378 -1.58 -6.59 -20.08
C LEU A 378 -0.82 -7.81 -20.64
N GLY A 379 -1.51 -8.86 -20.99
CA GLY A 379 -0.99 -10.06 -21.62
C GLY A 379 -1.52 -11.34 -21.00
N ALA A 380 -1.54 -12.41 -21.78
CA ALA A 380 -1.88 -13.74 -21.30
C ALA A 380 -0.85 -14.24 -20.25
N PHE A 381 -1.28 -15.13 -19.36
CA PHE A 381 -0.43 -15.80 -18.37
C PHE A 381 0.43 -16.87 -19.01
#